data_f629d5c11ba1ac873b5117f6d8d7a784
#
_entry.id   f629d5c11ba1ac873b5117f6d8d7a784
#
_cell.length_a   1.000
_cell.length_b   1.000
_cell.length_c   1.000
_cell.angle_alpha   90.00
_cell.angle_beta   90.00
_cell.angle_gamma   90.00
#
_symmetry.space_group_name_H-M   'P 1'
#
loop_
_entity.id
_entity.type
_entity.pdbx_description
1 polymer ?
#
loop_
_entity_poly.entity_id
_entity_poly.type
_entity_poly.pdbx_seq_one_letter_code
_entity_poly.pdbx_strand_id
1 'polypeptide(L)'
;MSKKIILNSILVGIGLLFSNCKEDVEFRFETPQKINIHNNLTFSVSEINNNKIDSVAFYLDGKKISSKNEDTYPIKDQVLGKHTISARIYFDEKIKKINNTVYFLAEKKPAIYDYQIINTYPHDPTAFTQGFEYYKGFLYE
;
A
#
# COMPACT_ATOMS: atom_id res chain seq x y z
N MET A 1 51.56 23.87 -40.67
CA MET A 1 50.31 24.30 -40.00
C MET A 1 49.42 23.16 -39.52
N SER A 2 49.89 21.93 -39.32
CA SER A 2 49.04 20.77 -39.08
C SER A 2 49.02 20.23 -37.62
N LYS A 3 50.03 20.57 -36.80
CA LYS A 3 50.15 20.01 -35.41
C LYS A 3 49.28 20.71 -34.36
N LYS A 4 48.87 21.95 -34.56
CA LYS A 4 48.03 22.70 -33.58
C LYS A 4 46.54 22.33 -33.62
N ILE A 5 46.05 21.84 -34.76
CA ILE A 5 44.64 21.48 -34.93
C ILE A 5 44.32 20.13 -34.24
N ILE A 6 45.28 19.20 -34.26
CA ILE A 6 45.11 17.87 -33.63
C ILE A 6 45.09 17.96 -32.09
N LEU A 7 45.85 18.87 -31.51
CA LEU A 7 45.88 19.04 -30.06
C LEU A 7 44.59 19.61 -29.47
N ASN A 8 43.94 20.54 -30.21
CA ASN A 8 42.64 21.09 -29.77
C ASN A 8 41.46 20.08 -29.90
N SER A 9 41.51 19.17 -30.89
CA SER A 9 40.47 18.14 -31.02
C SER A 9 40.53 17.07 -29.94
N ILE A 10 41.70 16.78 -29.36
CA ILE A 10 41.84 15.83 -28.26
C ILE A 10 41.33 16.41 -26.93
N LEU A 11 41.48 17.73 -26.74
CA LEU A 11 41.06 18.37 -25.49
C LEU A 11 39.51 18.48 -25.35
N VAL A 12 38.77 18.56 -26.47
CA VAL A 12 37.30 18.59 -26.49
C VAL A 12 36.69 17.20 -26.27
N GLY A 13 37.39 16.12 -26.62
CA GLY A 13 36.91 14.74 -26.46
C GLY A 13 36.94 14.21 -25.03
N ILE A 14 37.75 14.80 -24.13
CA ILE A 14 37.88 14.33 -22.73
C ILE A 14 36.83 14.91 -21.78
N GLY A 15 36.15 16.01 -22.20
CA GLY A 15 35.15 16.69 -21.36
C GLY A 15 33.78 15.99 -21.24
N LEU A 16 33.51 14.89 -21.97
CA LEU A 16 32.16 14.29 -22.05
C LEU A 16 31.98 12.98 -21.31
N LEU A 17 32.97 12.52 -20.51
CA LEU A 17 32.91 11.23 -19.83
C LEU A 17 32.54 11.30 -18.35
N PHE A 18 32.18 12.47 -17.80
CA PHE A 18 31.63 12.56 -16.46
C PHE A 18 30.09 12.52 -16.52
N SER A 19 29.53 11.46 -17.11
CA SER A 19 28.16 11.05 -16.79
C SER A 19 28.18 10.58 -15.35
N ASN A 20 27.91 11.50 -14.42
CA ASN A 20 27.71 11.18 -13.00
C ASN A 20 26.42 10.34 -12.92
N CYS A 21 26.53 9.02 -13.07
CA CYS A 21 25.48 8.09 -12.71
C CYS A 21 25.27 8.24 -11.20
N LYS A 22 24.30 9.07 -10.79
CA LYS A 22 23.83 9.04 -9.40
C LYS A 22 23.24 7.66 -9.21
N GLU A 23 23.81 6.86 -8.32
CA GLU A 23 23.21 5.63 -7.86
C GLU A 23 21.78 5.96 -7.39
N ASP A 24 20.79 5.29 -7.97
CA ASP A 24 19.41 5.42 -7.52
C ASP A 24 19.29 4.83 -6.12
N VAL A 25 18.95 5.68 -5.15
CA VAL A 25 18.75 5.25 -3.76
C VAL A 25 17.53 4.36 -3.71
N GLU A 26 17.72 3.11 -3.32
CA GLU A 26 16.66 2.10 -3.26
C GLU A 26 16.30 1.78 -1.81
N PHE A 27 14.99 1.80 -1.53
CA PHE A 27 14.45 1.54 -0.20
C PHE A 27 13.60 0.28 -0.21
N ARG A 28 13.77 -0.54 0.82
CA ARG A 28 12.93 -1.69 1.14
C ARG A 28 11.95 -1.29 2.22
N PHE A 29 10.65 -1.41 1.91
CA PHE A 29 9.56 -1.21 2.85
C PHE A 29 8.91 -2.55 3.14
N GLU A 30 9.09 -3.05 4.36
CA GLU A 30 8.58 -4.34 4.82
C GLU A 30 7.34 -4.15 5.69
N THR A 31 6.30 -4.94 5.43
CA THR A 31 5.06 -5.02 6.20
C THR A 31 4.30 -6.29 5.81
N PRO A 32 3.55 -6.92 6.71
CA PRO A 32 2.73 -8.08 6.37
C PRO A 32 1.62 -7.71 5.39
N GLN A 33 1.34 -8.58 4.41
CA GLN A 33 0.20 -8.39 3.51
C GLN A 33 -1.14 -8.67 4.18
N LYS A 34 -1.17 -9.55 5.19
CA LYS A 34 -2.37 -9.94 5.95
C LYS A 34 -2.02 -10.06 7.41
N ILE A 35 -2.89 -9.58 8.28
CA ILE A 35 -2.70 -9.63 9.72
C ILE A 35 -4.06 -9.71 10.44
N ASN A 36 -4.13 -10.50 11.51
CA ASN A 36 -5.32 -10.56 12.36
C ASN A 36 -5.45 -9.30 13.23
N ILE A 37 -6.69 -8.84 13.43
CA ILE A 37 -7.01 -7.60 14.13
C ILE A 37 -6.50 -7.54 15.59
N HIS A 38 -6.23 -8.67 16.22
CA HIS A 38 -5.66 -8.72 17.57
C HIS A 38 -4.13 -8.67 17.61
N ASN A 39 -3.47 -8.73 16.46
CA ASN A 39 -2.02 -8.62 16.36
C ASN A 39 -1.60 -7.16 16.15
N ASN A 40 -0.33 -6.87 16.45
CA ASN A 40 0.26 -5.57 16.13
C ASN A 40 0.83 -5.57 14.71
N LEU A 41 0.49 -4.54 13.92
CA LEU A 41 1.06 -4.31 12.60
C LEU A 41 2.52 -3.91 12.75
N THR A 42 3.43 -4.74 12.23
CA THR A 42 4.87 -4.44 12.16
C THR A 42 5.20 -3.82 10.81
N PHE A 43 6.10 -2.86 10.80
CA PHE A 43 6.58 -2.23 9.58
C PHE A 43 7.99 -1.69 9.76
N SER A 44 8.79 -1.73 8.68
CA SER A 44 10.14 -1.20 8.67
C SER A 44 10.53 -0.64 7.31
N VAL A 45 11.45 0.32 7.31
CA VAL A 45 12.12 0.82 6.11
C VAL A 45 13.62 0.71 6.32
N SER A 46 14.28 0.10 5.34
CA SER A 46 15.73 0.05 5.22
C SER A 46 16.16 0.54 3.85
N GLU A 47 17.38 1.04 3.76
CA GLU A 47 18.03 1.40 2.51
C GLU A 47 18.96 0.28 2.10
N ILE A 48 19.05 -0.03 0.78
CA ILE A 48 19.72 -1.23 0.28
C ILE A 48 21.23 -1.00 0.07
N ASN A 49 21.64 0.23 -0.30
CA ASN A 49 23.00 0.56 -0.71
C ASN A 49 23.82 1.30 0.37
N ASN A 50 23.40 1.22 1.65
CA ASN A 50 23.98 1.90 2.81
C ASN A 50 23.98 3.43 2.76
N ASN A 51 23.06 4.03 1.98
CA ASN A 51 22.84 5.47 2.06
C ASN A 51 22.12 5.85 3.35
N LYS A 52 22.36 7.06 3.82
CA LYS A 52 21.74 7.54 5.06
C LYS A 52 20.28 7.89 4.86
N ILE A 53 19.41 7.34 5.70
CA ILE A 53 18.04 7.82 5.89
C ILE A 53 18.07 8.91 6.96
N ASP A 54 17.60 10.11 6.65
CA ASP A 54 17.52 11.22 7.62
C ASP A 54 16.36 11.03 8.58
N SER A 55 15.16 10.68 8.04
CA SER A 55 13.99 10.34 8.84
C SER A 55 12.95 9.57 8.03
N VAL A 56 12.03 8.91 8.74
CA VAL A 56 10.89 8.21 8.15
C VAL A 56 9.61 8.63 8.87
N ALA A 57 8.50 8.69 8.17
CA ALA A 57 7.18 8.82 8.77
C ALA A 57 6.22 7.81 8.14
N PHE A 58 5.58 6.99 8.99
CA PHE A 58 4.60 6.00 8.58
C PHE A 58 3.18 6.50 8.77
N TYR A 59 2.31 6.13 7.82
CA TYR A 59 0.90 6.47 7.80
C TYR A 59 0.06 5.24 7.50
N LEU A 60 -1.03 5.07 8.24
CA LEU A 60 -2.08 4.08 7.95
C LEU A 60 -3.33 4.86 7.52
N ASP A 61 -3.80 4.61 6.31
CA ASP A 61 -4.94 5.32 5.68
C ASP A 61 -4.84 6.85 5.78
N GLY A 62 -3.61 7.37 5.62
CA GLY A 62 -3.33 8.80 5.71
C GLY A 62 -3.10 9.35 7.12
N LYS A 63 -3.42 8.61 8.18
CA LYS A 63 -3.13 8.99 9.57
C LYS A 63 -1.71 8.59 9.94
N LYS A 64 -0.91 9.52 10.48
CA LYS A 64 0.44 9.24 10.95
C LYS A 64 0.42 8.30 12.15
N ILE A 65 1.20 7.21 12.08
CA ILE A 65 1.28 6.18 13.13
C ILE A 65 2.66 6.06 13.77
N SER A 66 3.74 6.40 13.06
CA SER A 66 5.11 6.35 13.62
C SER A 66 6.07 7.29 12.88
N SER A 67 7.23 7.55 13.54
CA SER A 67 8.37 8.27 12.96
C SER A 67 9.70 7.54 13.19
N LYS A 68 9.67 6.25 13.54
CA LYS A 68 10.85 5.40 13.70
C LYS A 68 11.05 4.60 12.42
N ASN A 69 12.28 4.20 12.10
CA ASN A 69 12.59 3.38 10.92
C ASN A 69 11.97 1.98 10.99
N GLU A 70 11.70 1.49 12.19
CA GLU A 70 11.00 0.25 12.50
C GLU A 70 10.09 0.48 13.72
N ASP A 71 8.85 0.01 13.64
CA ASP A 71 7.89 0.12 14.76
C ASP A 71 6.75 -0.90 14.63
N THR A 72 5.89 -0.92 15.65
CA THR A 72 4.66 -1.71 15.70
C THR A 72 3.47 -0.82 16.05
N TYR A 73 2.32 -1.10 15.46
CA TYR A 73 1.09 -0.34 15.68
C TYR A 73 -0.08 -1.27 16.03
N PRO A 74 -0.80 -1.04 17.15
CA PRO A 74 -1.97 -1.82 17.53
C PRO A 74 -3.13 -1.53 16.59
N ILE A 75 -3.73 -2.58 15.99
CA ILE A 75 -4.81 -2.45 15.00
C ILE A 75 -6.19 -2.86 15.51
N LYS A 76 -6.32 -3.19 16.79
CA LYS A 76 -7.53 -3.78 17.39
C LYS A 76 -8.84 -2.99 17.17
N ASP A 77 -8.75 -1.68 16.99
CA ASP A 77 -9.88 -0.79 16.80
C ASP A 77 -10.06 -0.37 15.33
N GLN A 78 -9.37 -1.03 14.39
CA GLN A 78 -9.46 -0.72 12.97
C GLN A 78 -10.58 -1.53 12.31
N VAL A 79 -11.09 -1.00 11.20
CA VAL A 79 -12.07 -1.70 10.36
C VAL A 79 -11.39 -2.89 9.68
N LEU A 80 -12.11 -4.00 9.49
CA LEU A 80 -11.60 -5.14 8.73
C LEU A 80 -11.53 -4.84 7.23
N GLY A 81 -10.61 -5.49 6.53
CA GLY A 81 -10.47 -5.39 5.10
C GLY A 81 -9.19 -4.73 4.64
N LYS A 82 -9.24 -4.07 3.49
CA LYS A 82 -8.09 -3.48 2.82
C LYS A 82 -7.72 -2.13 3.41
N HIS A 83 -6.45 -1.96 3.78
CA HIS A 83 -5.86 -0.71 4.25
C HIS A 83 -4.61 -0.37 3.45
N THR A 84 -4.24 0.90 3.45
CA THR A 84 -3.00 1.39 2.83
C THR A 84 -2.04 1.85 3.90
N ILE A 85 -0.87 1.21 3.98
CA ILE A 85 0.26 1.69 4.78
C ILE A 85 1.25 2.40 3.87
N SER A 86 1.71 3.59 4.28
CA SER A 86 2.63 4.43 3.51
C SER A 86 3.85 4.80 4.35
N ALA A 87 5.02 4.77 3.73
CA ALA A 87 6.25 5.33 4.28
C ALA A 87 6.64 6.60 3.51
N ARG A 88 6.90 7.70 4.19
CA ARG A 88 7.57 8.89 3.66
C ARG A 88 8.99 8.89 4.18
N ILE A 89 9.95 8.75 3.29
CA ILE A 89 11.37 8.61 3.58
C ILE A 89 12.06 9.91 3.17
N TYR A 90 12.76 10.53 4.10
CA TYR A 90 13.53 11.76 3.90
C TYR A 90 15.00 11.40 3.83
N PHE A 91 15.69 11.82 2.77
CA PHE A 91 17.11 11.54 2.51
C PHE A 91 17.63 12.56 1.51
N ASP A 92 18.86 13.06 1.68
CA ASP A 92 19.51 14.00 0.75
C ASP A 92 18.61 15.15 0.31
N GLU A 93 17.91 15.80 1.25
CA GLU A 93 16.92 16.87 0.98
C GLU A 93 15.79 16.46 0.03
N LYS A 94 15.59 15.16 -0.18
CA LYS A 94 14.52 14.56 -1.02
C LYS A 94 13.51 13.82 -0.17
N ILE A 95 12.36 13.56 -0.77
CA ILE A 95 11.29 12.76 -0.17
C ILE A 95 10.90 11.66 -1.16
N LYS A 96 10.94 10.41 -0.69
CA LYS A 96 10.36 9.25 -1.42
C LYS A 96 9.17 8.71 -0.65
N LYS A 97 8.05 8.51 -1.34
CA LYS A 97 6.85 7.88 -0.76
C LYS A 97 6.70 6.48 -1.34
N ILE A 98 6.54 5.49 -0.45
CA ILE A 98 6.25 4.10 -0.82
C ILE A 98 4.93 3.71 -0.15
N ASN A 99 4.05 3.02 -0.90
CA ASN A 99 2.77 2.54 -0.39
C ASN A 99 2.71 1.02 -0.51
N ASN A 100 2.19 0.38 0.54
CA ASN A 100 1.88 -1.04 0.56
C ASN A 100 0.41 -1.25 0.95
N THR A 101 -0.15 -2.37 0.53
CA THR A 101 -1.48 -2.80 0.95
C THR A 101 -1.35 -3.83 2.06
N VAL A 102 -2.15 -3.69 3.12
CA VAL A 102 -2.31 -4.66 4.19
C VAL A 102 -3.80 -4.98 4.38
N TYR A 103 -4.12 -6.25 4.63
CA TYR A 103 -5.49 -6.69 4.91
C TYR A 103 -5.63 -7.03 6.39
N PHE A 104 -6.53 -6.35 7.09
CA PHE A 104 -6.90 -6.67 8.47
C PHE A 104 -7.99 -7.73 8.46
N LEU A 105 -7.68 -8.85 9.09
CA LEU A 105 -8.53 -10.05 9.10
C LEU A 105 -9.23 -10.20 10.44
N ALA A 106 -10.47 -10.69 10.41
CA ALA A 106 -11.16 -11.12 11.60
C ALA A 106 -10.42 -12.29 12.29
N GLU A 107 -10.52 -12.38 13.60
CA GLU A 107 -9.97 -13.50 14.37
C GLU A 107 -10.62 -14.83 13.97
N LYS A 108 -11.93 -14.82 13.79
CA LYS A 108 -12.72 -16.01 13.47
C LYS A 108 -13.34 -15.89 12.09
N LYS A 109 -13.40 -17.01 11.39
CA LYS A 109 -14.20 -17.11 10.16
C LYS A 109 -15.67 -16.85 10.51
N PRO A 110 -16.41 -16.10 9.67
CA PRO A 110 -17.85 -15.96 9.84
C PRO A 110 -18.52 -17.34 9.77
N ALA A 111 -19.56 -17.53 10.60
CA ALA A 111 -20.41 -18.70 10.49
C ALA A 111 -21.18 -18.62 9.16
N ILE A 112 -21.15 -19.71 8.41
CA ILE A 112 -22.00 -19.85 7.22
C ILE A 112 -23.31 -20.41 7.73
N TYR A 113 -24.39 -19.65 7.56
CA TYR A 113 -25.73 -20.12 7.86
C TYR A 113 -26.23 -20.96 6.68
N ASP A 114 -26.84 -22.08 7.00
CA ASP A 114 -27.60 -22.86 6.05
C ASP A 114 -29.05 -22.36 6.01
N TYR A 115 -29.79 -22.66 4.97
CA TYR A 115 -31.20 -22.28 4.84
C TYR A 115 -32.05 -23.48 4.41
N GLN A 116 -33.28 -23.49 4.89
CA GLN A 116 -34.29 -24.45 4.46
C GLN A 116 -35.39 -23.69 3.72
N ILE A 117 -35.71 -24.11 2.50
CA ILE A 117 -36.86 -23.58 1.77
C ILE A 117 -38.11 -24.10 2.44
N ILE A 118 -38.89 -23.19 3.03
CA ILE A 118 -40.14 -23.52 3.71
C ILE A 118 -41.30 -23.55 2.71
N ASN A 119 -41.30 -22.63 1.75
CA ASN A 119 -42.35 -22.52 0.73
C ASN A 119 -41.81 -21.75 -0.49
N THR A 120 -42.52 -21.94 -1.63
CA THR A 120 -42.27 -21.23 -2.88
C THR A 120 -43.62 -20.69 -3.39
N TYR A 121 -43.67 -19.41 -3.69
CA TYR A 121 -44.85 -18.73 -4.17
C TYR A 121 -44.70 -18.38 -5.67
N PRO A 122 -45.83 -18.34 -6.43
CA PRO A 122 -45.81 -17.86 -7.80
C PRO A 122 -45.35 -16.39 -7.84
N HIS A 123 -44.51 -16.07 -8.82
CA HIS A 123 -44.10 -14.70 -9.10
C HIS A 123 -44.52 -14.30 -10.49
N ASP A 124 -45.02 -13.06 -10.66
CA ASP A 124 -45.29 -12.50 -11.97
C ASP A 124 -43.98 -12.21 -12.71
N PRO A 125 -43.68 -12.91 -13.83
CA PRO A 125 -42.44 -12.71 -14.56
C PRO A 125 -42.29 -11.32 -15.20
N THR A 126 -43.38 -10.52 -15.22
CA THR A 126 -43.36 -9.14 -15.71
C THR A 126 -43.13 -8.11 -14.63
N ALA A 127 -43.22 -8.51 -13.35
CA ALA A 127 -42.91 -7.64 -12.22
C ALA A 127 -41.40 -7.38 -12.09
N PHE A 128 -41.04 -6.12 -11.96
CA PHE A 128 -39.67 -5.71 -11.68
C PHE A 128 -39.48 -5.53 -10.17
N THR A 129 -39.06 -6.60 -9.49
CA THR A 129 -38.88 -6.59 -8.03
C THR A 129 -37.65 -5.79 -7.64
N GLN A 130 -37.82 -4.60 -7.06
CA GLN A 130 -36.74 -3.77 -6.49
C GLN A 130 -36.57 -3.99 -5.00
N GLY A 131 -37.52 -4.57 -4.33
CA GLY A 131 -37.50 -4.88 -2.91
C GLY A 131 -38.45 -6.03 -2.63
N PHE A 132 -38.26 -6.70 -1.49
CA PHE A 132 -39.04 -7.83 -1.07
C PHE A 132 -39.28 -7.75 0.44
N GLU A 133 -40.52 -7.58 0.86
CA GLU A 133 -40.89 -7.42 2.27
C GLU A 133 -42.03 -8.34 2.66
N TYR A 134 -41.90 -8.93 3.87
CA TYR A 134 -43.00 -9.68 4.50
C TYR A 134 -43.63 -8.86 5.60
N TYR A 135 -44.91 -8.54 5.45
CA TYR A 135 -45.68 -7.80 6.44
C TYR A 135 -47.09 -8.37 6.62
N LYS A 136 -47.48 -8.66 7.86
CA LYS A 136 -48.82 -9.16 8.25
C LYS A 136 -49.34 -10.34 7.42
N GLY A 137 -48.48 -11.29 7.08
CA GLY A 137 -48.86 -12.48 6.33
C GLY A 137 -48.79 -12.36 4.80
N PHE A 138 -48.43 -11.19 4.28
CA PHE A 138 -48.30 -10.92 2.84
C PHE A 138 -46.85 -10.64 2.46
N LEU A 139 -46.50 -11.03 1.23
CA LEU A 139 -45.23 -10.69 0.59
C LEU A 139 -45.50 -9.51 -0.36
N TYR A 140 -44.70 -8.47 -0.24
CA TYR A 140 -44.73 -7.27 -1.09
C TYR A 140 -43.47 -7.23 -1.95
N GLU A 141 -43.60 -7.08 -3.25
CA GLU A 141 -42.53 -6.94 -4.23
C GLU A 141 -42.68 -5.66 -5.08
#